data_6450bf8c91289ac63986ed00591cf556
#
_entry.id   6450bf8c91289ac63986ed00591cf556
#
_cell.length_a   1.000
_cell.length_b   1.000
_cell.length_c   1.000
_cell.angle_alpha   90.00
_cell.angle_beta   90.00
_cell.angle_gamma   90.00
#
_symmetry.space_group_name_H-M   'P 1'
#
loop_
_entity.id
_entity.type
_entity.pdbx_description
1 polymer ?
#
loop_
_entity_poly.entity_id
_entity_poly.type
_entity_poly.pdbx_seq_one_letter_code
_entity_poly.pdbx_strand_id
1 'polypeptide(L)'
;MLLIKLSKQTMGLVILTLAGLFSPLSSMAAVIDVSGVKYEDVIDQRGSKLILNGAGIRYKAVFKVYTAGLYLQKKASTMEDVISMPGSKRITLTMLREVDSNELGKLFTRGVEDNTPKSEMGKLIPGLIKMGQIFSDQKKLAFGDTIMVEWVPGVGGVISAKGKPQGEPFKEPEFYNALLRIWLGPVPADYKLKEALLGRSN
;
A
#
# COMPACT_ATOMS: atom_id res chain seq x y z
N MET A 1 -36.11 38.42 -80.38
CA MET A 1 -35.07 38.79 -79.43
C MET A 1 -35.47 38.18 -78.04
N LEU A 2 -34.92 37.01 -77.75
CA LEU A 2 -35.37 36.15 -76.66
C LEU A 2 -34.32 36.19 -75.56
N LEU A 3 -34.64 36.70 -74.34
CA LEU A 3 -33.77 36.79 -73.17
C LEU A 3 -33.93 35.52 -72.38
N ILE A 4 -32.86 34.71 -72.29
CA ILE A 4 -32.79 33.53 -71.50
C ILE A 4 -32.33 33.94 -70.05
N LYS A 5 -33.19 33.72 -69.05
CA LYS A 5 -32.89 33.87 -67.64
C LYS A 5 -32.11 32.64 -67.12
N LEU A 6 -30.85 32.82 -66.67
CA LEU A 6 -30.10 31.80 -65.97
C LEU A 6 -30.57 31.76 -64.53
N SER A 7 -31.03 30.60 -64.08
CA SER A 7 -31.35 30.29 -62.68
C SER A 7 -30.05 29.89 -61.93
N LYS A 8 -29.74 30.57 -60.85
CA LYS A 8 -28.66 30.21 -59.89
C LYS A 8 -29.14 29.09 -58.97
N GLN A 9 -28.69 27.87 -59.20
CA GLN A 9 -28.81 26.79 -58.19
C GLN A 9 -27.79 27.00 -57.12
N THR A 10 -28.25 27.26 -55.89
CA THR A 10 -27.44 27.23 -54.64
C THR A 10 -27.23 25.81 -54.22
N MET A 11 -25.99 25.35 -54.34
CA MET A 11 -25.54 24.05 -53.85
C MET A 11 -25.33 24.14 -52.33
N GLY A 12 -26.29 23.61 -51.56
CA GLY A 12 -26.17 23.50 -50.10
C GLY A 12 -25.17 22.43 -49.68
N LEU A 13 -24.07 22.85 -49.05
CA LEU A 13 -23.06 21.97 -48.46
C LEU A 13 -23.61 21.45 -47.14
N VAL A 14 -24.02 20.18 -47.10
CA VAL A 14 -24.40 19.49 -45.84
C VAL A 14 -23.12 19.03 -45.16
N ILE A 15 -22.68 19.75 -44.12
CA ILE A 15 -21.59 19.34 -43.24
C ILE A 15 -22.20 18.37 -42.24
N LEU A 16 -21.96 17.06 -42.44
CA LEU A 16 -22.31 16.00 -41.49
C LEU A 16 -21.25 15.98 -40.39
N THR A 17 -21.50 16.64 -39.24
CA THR A 17 -20.66 16.59 -38.08
C THR A 17 -20.81 15.24 -37.41
N LEU A 18 -19.82 14.36 -37.62
CA LEU A 18 -19.69 13.09 -36.93
C LEU A 18 -19.20 13.37 -35.48
N ALA A 19 -20.13 13.63 -34.56
CA ALA A 19 -19.82 13.73 -33.15
C ALA A 19 -19.47 12.32 -32.63
N GLY A 20 -18.18 12.00 -32.65
CA GLY A 20 -17.67 10.78 -32.06
C GLY A 20 -17.96 10.77 -30.55
N LEU A 21 -18.81 9.84 -30.09
CA LEU A 21 -19.03 9.54 -28.69
C LEU A 21 -17.73 8.96 -28.10
N PHE A 22 -16.86 9.84 -27.60
CA PHE A 22 -15.77 9.44 -26.72
C PHE A 22 -16.38 9.09 -25.36
N SER A 23 -16.85 7.83 -25.20
CA SER A 23 -17.14 7.29 -23.86
C SER A 23 -15.80 7.11 -23.14
N PRO A 24 -15.58 7.75 -21.98
CA PRO A 24 -14.41 7.43 -21.18
C PRO A 24 -14.53 5.96 -20.76
N LEU A 25 -13.60 5.11 -21.19
CA LEU A 25 -13.42 3.80 -20.62
C LEU A 25 -13.02 4.02 -19.14
N SER A 26 -13.98 3.87 -18.23
CA SER A 26 -13.70 3.75 -16.81
C SER A 26 -12.90 2.47 -16.62
N SER A 27 -11.58 2.60 -16.50
CA SER A 27 -10.72 1.50 -16.09
C SER A 27 -11.19 1.05 -14.70
N MET A 28 -11.93 -0.05 -14.62
CA MET A 28 -12.23 -0.68 -13.33
C MET A 28 -10.90 -1.15 -12.76
N ALA A 29 -10.48 -0.55 -11.64
CA ALA A 29 -9.34 -1.03 -10.88
C ALA A 29 -9.56 -2.51 -10.56
N ALA A 30 -8.60 -3.36 -10.89
CA ALA A 30 -8.67 -4.77 -10.51
C ALA A 30 -8.56 -4.86 -8.98
N VAL A 31 -9.34 -5.74 -8.39
CA VAL A 31 -9.41 -5.96 -6.94
C VAL A 31 -9.01 -7.39 -6.65
N ILE A 32 -8.07 -7.59 -5.75
CA ILE A 32 -7.67 -8.92 -5.27
C ILE A 32 -8.33 -9.15 -3.93
N ASP A 33 -9.06 -10.26 -3.78
CA ASP A 33 -9.62 -10.70 -2.50
C ASP A 33 -8.64 -11.64 -1.79
N VAL A 34 -8.30 -11.29 -0.56
CA VAL A 34 -7.46 -12.10 0.32
C VAL A 34 -8.23 -12.38 1.60
N SER A 35 -8.88 -13.52 1.68
CA SER A 35 -9.67 -13.95 2.86
C SER A 35 -10.77 -12.95 3.25
N GLY A 36 -11.49 -12.42 2.26
CA GLY A 36 -12.58 -11.46 2.43
C GLY A 36 -12.12 -10.00 2.52
N VAL A 37 -10.82 -9.73 2.51
CA VAL A 37 -10.26 -8.38 2.47
C VAL A 37 -9.89 -8.01 1.04
N LYS A 38 -10.44 -6.89 0.56
CA LYS A 38 -10.21 -6.40 -0.80
C LYS A 38 -9.00 -5.48 -0.87
N TYR A 39 -8.10 -5.75 -1.81
CA TYR A 39 -6.94 -4.94 -2.14
C TYR A 39 -7.11 -4.43 -3.57
N GLU A 40 -7.20 -3.11 -3.74
CA GLU A 40 -7.20 -2.47 -5.05
C GLU A 40 -5.82 -2.59 -5.68
N ASP A 41 -5.74 -2.81 -6.98
CA ASP A 41 -4.46 -2.89 -7.72
C ASP A 41 -3.69 -1.57 -7.74
N VAL A 42 -4.41 -0.44 -7.63
CA VAL A 42 -3.82 0.92 -7.58
C VAL A 42 -4.53 1.74 -6.50
N ILE A 43 -3.74 2.40 -5.66
CA ILE A 43 -4.24 3.34 -4.66
C ILE A 43 -3.59 4.71 -4.83
N ASP A 44 -4.25 5.75 -4.34
CA ASP A 44 -3.63 7.05 -4.12
C ASP A 44 -3.13 7.16 -2.68
N GLN A 45 -1.87 7.56 -2.53
CA GLN A 45 -1.28 7.91 -1.24
C GLN A 45 -0.82 9.37 -1.30
N ARG A 46 -1.67 10.30 -0.83
CA ARG A 46 -1.36 11.74 -0.78
C ARG A 46 -0.84 12.28 -2.12
N GLY A 47 -1.53 11.96 -3.21
CA GLY A 47 -1.17 12.36 -4.58
C GLY A 47 -0.11 11.47 -5.26
N SER A 48 0.40 10.44 -4.59
CA SER A 48 1.29 9.45 -5.19
C SER A 48 0.50 8.19 -5.55
N LYS A 49 0.45 7.82 -6.82
CA LYS A 49 -0.12 6.54 -7.25
C LYS A 49 0.83 5.41 -6.86
N LEU A 50 0.29 4.42 -6.14
CA LEU A 50 0.97 3.20 -5.77
C LEU A 50 0.23 2.01 -6.35
N ILE A 51 0.98 1.03 -6.84
CA ILE A 51 0.45 -0.25 -7.32
C ILE A 51 0.61 -1.32 -6.24
N LEU A 52 -0.35 -2.20 -6.14
CA LEU A 52 -0.26 -3.37 -5.27
C LEU A 52 0.89 -4.26 -5.73
N ASN A 53 1.95 -4.39 -4.97
CA ASN A 53 3.06 -5.29 -5.25
C ASN A 53 2.65 -6.75 -5.04
N GLY A 54 1.98 -6.99 -3.92
CA GLY A 54 1.41 -8.28 -3.58
C GLY A 54 0.66 -8.22 -2.27
N ALA A 55 -0.16 -9.24 -2.01
CA ALA A 55 -0.94 -9.37 -0.79
C ALA A 55 -1.05 -10.82 -0.35
N GLY A 56 -1.16 -11.06 0.97
CA GLY A 56 -1.25 -12.40 1.52
C GLY A 56 -1.73 -12.42 2.96
N ILE A 57 -1.74 -13.62 3.55
CA ILE A 57 -2.22 -13.87 4.91
C ILE A 57 -1.04 -14.23 5.80
N ARG A 58 -0.99 -13.64 7.00
CA ARG A 58 -0.12 -14.11 8.07
C ARG A 58 -0.81 -15.18 8.89
N TYR A 59 -0.15 -16.30 9.03
CA TYR A 59 -0.58 -17.37 9.93
C TYR A 59 0.28 -17.40 11.20
N LYS A 60 -0.35 -17.73 12.34
CA LYS A 60 0.33 -18.18 13.55
C LYS A 60 -0.16 -19.61 13.83
N ALA A 61 0.70 -20.61 13.58
CA ALA A 61 0.28 -21.99 13.43
C ALA A 61 -0.82 -22.12 12.38
N VAL A 62 -2.01 -22.60 12.76
CA VAL A 62 -3.16 -22.76 11.85
C VAL A 62 -4.09 -21.55 11.78
N PHE A 63 -3.86 -20.54 12.61
CA PHE A 63 -4.77 -19.40 12.74
C PHE A 63 -4.38 -18.26 11.81
N LYS A 64 -5.35 -17.76 11.03
CA LYS A 64 -5.22 -16.52 10.27
C LYS A 64 -5.22 -15.35 11.26
N VAL A 65 -4.18 -14.52 11.23
CA VAL A 65 -4.03 -13.39 12.16
C VAL A 65 -4.44 -12.09 11.49
N TYR A 66 -3.86 -11.81 10.33
CA TYR A 66 -4.18 -10.64 9.51
C TYR A 66 -3.86 -10.91 8.03
N THR A 67 -4.44 -10.13 7.14
CA THR A 67 -3.94 -9.99 5.78
C THR A 67 -2.98 -8.81 5.69
N ALA A 68 -2.05 -8.85 4.74
CA ALA A 68 -1.18 -7.71 4.45
C ALA A 68 -1.13 -7.46 2.94
N GLY A 69 -1.07 -6.18 2.56
CA GLY A 69 -0.84 -5.74 1.18
C GLY A 69 0.29 -4.73 1.13
N LEU A 70 1.25 -4.94 0.22
CA LEU A 70 2.38 -4.06 -0.03
C LEU A 70 2.12 -3.24 -1.28
N TYR A 71 2.20 -1.92 -1.16
CA TYR A 71 2.01 -0.96 -2.23
C TYR A 71 3.28 -0.17 -2.50
N LEU A 72 3.68 -0.10 -3.76
CA LEU A 72 4.92 0.51 -4.22
C LEU A 72 4.66 1.36 -5.49
N GLN A 73 5.61 2.21 -5.88
CA GLN A 73 5.51 2.96 -7.14
C GLN A 73 5.73 2.09 -8.38
N LYS A 74 6.48 1.00 -8.25
CA LYS A 74 6.69 -0.04 -9.27
C LYS A 74 6.84 -1.40 -8.61
N LYS A 75 6.62 -2.47 -9.37
CA LYS A 75 6.80 -3.84 -8.88
C LYS A 75 8.25 -4.10 -8.44
N ALA A 76 8.39 -4.87 -7.36
CA ALA A 76 9.67 -5.34 -6.84
C ALA A 76 9.53 -6.76 -6.33
N SER A 77 10.52 -7.60 -6.56
CA SER A 77 10.53 -9.01 -6.16
C SER A 77 11.55 -9.33 -5.07
N THR A 78 12.36 -8.36 -4.65
CA THR A 78 13.34 -8.52 -3.56
C THR A 78 13.14 -7.47 -2.48
N MET A 79 13.58 -7.76 -1.27
CA MET A 79 13.57 -6.80 -0.15
C MET A 79 14.46 -5.58 -0.48
N GLU A 80 15.60 -5.83 -1.09
CA GLU A 80 16.60 -4.82 -1.45
C GLU A 80 16.00 -3.80 -2.43
N ASP A 81 15.26 -4.27 -3.45
CA ASP A 81 14.55 -3.41 -4.40
C ASP A 81 13.48 -2.57 -3.70
N VAL A 82 12.73 -3.16 -2.76
CA VAL A 82 11.70 -2.44 -2.00
C VAL A 82 12.34 -1.36 -1.12
N ILE A 83 13.40 -1.68 -0.40
CA ILE A 83 14.07 -0.75 0.53
C ILE A 83 14.74 0.39 -0.23
N SER A 84 15.48 0.08 -1.30
CA SER A 84 16.22 1.09 -2.09
C SER A 84 15.33 1.94 -2.98
N MET A 85 14.10 1.52 -3.25
CA MET A 85 13.15 2.26 -4.09
C MET A 85 12.89 3.64 -3.47
N PRO A 86 13.07 4.74 -4.22
CA PRO A 86 12.70 6.06 -3.74
C PRO A 86 11.16 6.23 -3.71
N GLY A 87 10.71 7.29 -3.05
CA GLY A 87 9.30 7.70 -3.07
C GLY A 87 8.42 6.95 -2.08
N SER A 88 7.13 7.10 -2.28
CA SER A 88 6.09 6.60 -1.37
C SER A 88 6.00 5.08 -1.37
N LYS A 89 5.74 4.51 -0.19
CA LYS A 89 5.54 3.07 0.02
C LYS A 89 4.50 2.88 1.11
N ARG A 90 3.72 1.80 1.05
CA ARG A 90 2.76 1.44 2.11
C ARG A 90 2.68 -0.05 2.29
N ILE A 91 2.66 -0.50 3.54
CA ILE A 91 2.13 -1.81 3.91
C ILE A 91 0.87 -1.61 4.75
N THR A 92 -0.20 -2.30 4.38
CA THR A 92 -1.48 -2.27 5.11
C THR A 92 -1.74 -3.65 5.68
N LEU A 93 -2.05 -3.71 6.97
CA LEU A 93 -2.50 -4.92 7.66
C LEU A 93 -3.98 -4.78 7.97
N THR A 94 -4.77 -5.84 7.75
CA THR A 94 -6.18 -5.91 8.17
C THR A 94 -6.37 -7.13 9.05
N MET A 95 -6.82 -6.92 10.27
CA MET A 95 -6.98 -7.97 11.26
C MET A 95 -8.07 -8.96 10.86
N LEU A 96 -7.77 -10.27 10.89
CA LEU A 96 -8.70 -11.37 10.66
C LEU A 96 -9.23 -11.99 11.95
N ARG A 97 -8.83 -11.44 13.08
CA ARG A 97 -9.28 -11.78 14.44
C ARG A 97 -8.94 -10.65 15.40
N GLU A 98 -9.53 -10.67 16.58
CA GLU A 98 -9.08 -9.77 17.65
C GLU A 98 -7.65 -10.11 18.07
N VAL A 99 -6.83 -9.08 18.23
CA VAL A 99 -5.42 -9.17 18.63
C VAL A 99 -5.18 -8.15 19.74
N ASP A 100 -4.54 -8.58 20.81
CA ASP A 100 -4.03 -7.66 21.85
C ASP A 100 -2.96 -6.76 21.23
N SER A 101 -3.10 -5.46 21.40
CA SER A 101 -2.23 -4.49 20.74
C SER A 101 -0.81 -4.51 21.32
N ASN A 102 -0.64 -4.75 22.64
CA ASN A 102 0.68 -4.87 23.25
C ASN A 102 1.40 -6.12 22.74
N GLU A 103 0.68 -7.24 22.58
CA GLU A 103 1.27 -8.45 22.00
C GLU A 103 1.72 -8.22 20.56
N LEU A 104 0.94 -7.49 19.77
CA LEU A 104 1.34 -7.13 18.41
C LEU A 104 2.56 -6.19 18.41
N GLY A 105 2.61 -5.21 19.32
CA GLY A 105 3.75 -4.32 19.50
C GLY A 105 5.03 -5.08 19.85
N LYS A 106 4.96 -6.05 20.78
CA LYS A 106 6.08 -6.95 21.10
C LYS A 106 6.55 -7.75 19.90
N LEU A 107 5.62 -8.26 19.08
CA LEU A 107 5.96 -9.00 17.85
C LEU A 107 6.66 -8.11 16.83
N PHE A 108 6.24 -6.84 16.70
CA PHE A 108 6.90 -5.87 15.82
C PHE A 108 8.31 -5.56 16.31
N THR A 109 8.48 -5.27 17.61
CA THR A 109 9.79 -5.04 18.22
C THR A 109 10.73 -6.22 17.95
N ARG A 110 10.28 -7.44 18.25
CA ARG A 110 11.04 -8.65 17.98
C ARG A 110 11.36 -8.82 16.49
N GLY A 111 10.40 -8.55 15.60
CA GLY A 111 10.62 -8.63 14.16
C GLY A 111 11.68 -7.63 13.66
N VAL A 112 11.78 -6.44 14.26
CA VAL A 112 12.87 -5.48 14.01
C VAL A 112 14.20 -6.05 14.54
N GLU A 113 14.23 -6.56 15.77
CA GLU A 113 15.43 -7.13 16.41
C GLU A 113 15.99 -8.31 15.61
N ASP A 114 15.13 -9.25 15.20
CA ASP A 114 15.51 -10.46 14.47
C ASP A 114 16.06 -10.15 13.05
N ASN A 115 15.77 -8.96 12.50
CA ASN A 115 16.14 -8.54 11.16
C ASN A 115 17.10 -7.35 11.09
N THR A 116 17.68 -6.96 12.24
CA THR A 116 18.60 -5.82 12.34
C THR A 116 19.92 -6.24 12.96
N PRO A 117 21.07 -5.92 12.35
CA PRO A 117 22.38 -6.15 12.97
C PRO A 117 22.48 -5.44 14.32
N LYS A 118 23.11 -6.11 15.30
CA LYS A 118 23.28 -5.55 16.66
C LYS A 118 23.95 -4.16 16.66
N SER A 119 24.87 -3.93 15.74
CA SER A 119 25.56 -2.65 15.58
C SER A 119 24.64 -1.49 15.16
N GLU A 120 23.50 -1.78 14.55
CA GLU A 120 22.53 -0.78 14.08
C GLU A 120 21.39 -0.55 15.07
N MET A 121 21.16 -1.49 16.00
CA MET A 121 20.02 -1.46 16.94
C MET A 121 19.96 -0.16 17.75
N GLY A 122 21.11 0.39 18.18
CA GLY A 122 21.14 1.62 18.96
C GLY A 122 20.45 2.81 18.30
N LYS A 123 20.50 2.88 16.96
CA LYS A 123 19.85 3.95 16.17
C LYS A 123 18.34 3.78 16.12
N LEU A 124 17.82 2.56 16.32
CA LEU A 124 16.40 2.25 16.23
C LEU A 124 15.65 2.36 17.55
N ILE A 125 16.36 2.41 18.68
CA ILE A 125 15.76 2.46 20.04
C ILE A 125 14.71 3.57 20.18
N PRO A 126 14.95 4.83 19.79
CA PRO A 126 13.94 5.88 19.92
C PRO A 126 12.65 5.55 19.14
N GLY A 127 12.80 5.01 17.94
CA GLY A 127 11.66 4.57 17.12
C GLY A 127 10.90 3.40 17.76
N LEU A 128 11.60 2.42 18.33
CA LEU A 128 10.99 1.28 19.02
C LEU A 128 10.19 1.72 20.26
N ILE A 129 10.71 2.65 21.06
CA ILE A 129 10.00 3.19 22.23
C ILE A 129 8.70 3.87 21.77
N LYS A 130 8.78 4.73 20.76
CA LYS A 130 7.62 5.44 20.19
C LYS A 130 6.59 4.47 19.61
N MET A 131 7.04 3.44 18.89
CA MET A 131 6.17 2.39 18.37
C MET A 131 5.49 1.62 19.49
N GLY A 132 6.20 1.28 20.55
CA GLY A 132 5.64 0.63 21.77
C GLY A 132 4.51 1.44 22.37
N GLN A 133 4.67 2.77 22.48
CA GLN A 133 3.62 3.66 22.96
C GLN A 133 2.39 3.64 22.07
N ILE A 134 2.57 3.73 20.74
CA ILE A 134 1.46 3.66 19.78
C ILE A 134 0.61 2.39 19.97
N PHE A 135 1.24 1.24 20.15
CA PHE A 135 0.52 -0.01 20.38
C PHE A 135 -0.12 -0.07 21.76
N SER A 136 0.55 0.44 22.80
CA SER A 136 -0.01 0.51 24.15
C SER A 136 -1.31 1.33 24.20
N ASP A 137 -1.38 2.44 23.48
CA ASP A 137 -2.54 3.32 23.44
C ASP A 137 -3.76 2.68 22.76
N GLN A 138 -3.56 1.67 21.90
CA GLN A 138 -4.64 1.02 21.16
C GLN A 138 -5.42 -0.04 21.95
N LYS A 139 -4.87 -0.56 23.06
CA LYS A 139 -5.41 -1.68 23.86
C LYS A 139 -5.62 -2.96 23.03
N LYS A 140 -6.54 -2.95 22.08
CA LYS A 140 -6.84 -4.07 21.19
C LYS A 140 -7.17 -3.63 19.77
N LEU A 141 -6.94 -4.52 18.83
CA LEU A 141 -7.35 -4.43 17.43
C LEU A 141 -8.39 -5.52 17.17
N ALA A 142 -9.59 -5.11 16.79
CA ALA A 142 -10.69 -6.01 16.49
C ALA A 142 -10.56 -6.59 15.07
N PHE A 143 -11.38 -7.59 14.75
CA PHE A 143 -11.57 -8.05 13.37
C PHE A 143 -11.92 -6.85 12.47
N GLY A 144 -11.26 -6.73 11.32
CA GLY A 144 -11.44 -5.64 10.35
C GLY A 144 -10.65 -4.37 10.66
N ASP A 145 -10.10 -4.21 11.86
CA ASP A 145 -9.24 -3.05 12.16
C ASP A 145 -7.97 -3.10 11.31
N THR A 146 -7.50 -1.91 10.91
CA THR A 146 -6.33 -1.76 10.05
C THR A 146 -5.16 -1.11 10.76
N ILE A 147 -3.95 -1.55 10.41
CA ILE A 147 -2.69 -0.83 10.65
C ILE A 147 -2.07 -0.52 9.29
N MET A 148 -1.67 0.72 9.09
CA MET A 148 -0.90 1.13 7.93
C MET A 148 0.46 1.65 8.37
N VAL A 149 1.50 1.23 7.68
CA VAL A 149 2.87 1.73 7.83
C VAL A 149 3.28 2.30 6.48
N GLU A 150 3.42 3.61 6.44
CA GLU A 150 3.62 4.38 5.22
C GLU A 150 4.95 5.12 5.26
N TRP A 151 5.65 5.19 4.13
CA TRP A 151 6.67 6.18 3.89
C TRP A 151 6.11 7.29 3.01
N VAL A 152 6.19 8.53 3.49
CA VAL A 152 5.72 9.71 2.78
C VAL A 152 6.91 10.65 2.58
N PRO A 153 7.39 10.87 1.35
CA PRO A 153 8.50 11.79 1.08
C PRO A 153 8.24 13.17 1.67
N GLY A 154 9.27 13.74 2.30
CA GLY A 154 9.17 15.04 2.99
C GLY A 154 8.48 15.01 4.36
N VAL A 155 7.76 13.92 4.70
CA VAL A 155 7.09 13.76 5.99
C VAL A 155 7.82 12.73 6.86
N GLY A 156 8.14 11.56 6.31
CA GLY A 156 8.73 10.42 7.02
C GLY A 156 7.82 9.22 7.09
N GLY A 157 8.15 8.28 7.99
CA GLY A 157 7.34 7.10 8.30
C GLY A 157 6.11 7.46 9.13
N VAL A 158 4.92 7.09 8.67
CA VAL A 158 3.65 7.31 9.36
C VAL A 158 3.04 5.96 9.71
N ILE A 159 2.69 5.77 10.98
CA ILE A 159 1.89 4.63 11.41
C ILE A 159 0.47 5.11 11.64
N SER A 160 -0.50 4.42 11.05
CA SER A 160 -1.92 4.66 11.29
C SER A 160 -2.57 3.41 11.85
N ALA A 161 -3.46 3.56 12.82
CA ALA A 161 -4.29 2.49 13.35
C ALA A 161 -5.75 2.89 13.27
N LYS A 162 -6.63 1.98 12.82
CA LYS A 162 -8.07 2.24 12.68
C LYS A 162 -8.36 3.49 11.84
N GLY A 163 -7.57 3.69 10.77
CA GLY A 163 -7.70 4.83 9.85
C GLY A 163 -7.17 6.17 10.38
N LYS A 164 -6.59 6.23 11.59
CA LYS A 164 -6.07 7.46 12.18
C LYS A 164 -4.55 7.40 12.34
N PRO A 165 -3.79 8.44 11.93
CA PRO A 165 -2.37 8.54 12.23
C PRO A 165 -2.12 8.51 13.75
N GLN A 166 -1.05 7.85 14.15
CA GLN A 166 -0.65 7.66 15.54
C GLN A 166 0.68 8.34 15.81
N GLY A 167 0.65 9.32 16.70
CA GLY A 167 1.84 10.09 17.07
C GLY A 167 2.45 10.86 15.90
N GLU A 168 3.65 11.39 16.11
CA GLU A 168 4.40 12.12 15.10
C GLU A 168 5.09 11.17 14.11
N PRO A 169 5.31 11.58 12.85
CA PRO A 169 6.05 10.77 11.89
C PRO A 169 7.47 10.44 12.37
N PHE A 170 7.95 9.27 11.97
CA PHE A 170 9.34 8.86 12.16
C PHE A 170 10.20 9.48 11.04
N LYS A 171 11.14 10.33 11.39
CA LYS A 171 11.94 11.07 10.40
C LYS A 171 13.03 10.22 9.76
N GLU A 172 13.51 9.22 10.47
CA GLU A 172 14.62 8.37 10.09
C GLU A 172 14.16 7.28 9.11
N PRO A 173 14.63 7.28 7.84
CA PRO A 173 14.28 6.24 6.88
C PRO A 173 14.77 4.85 7.31
N GLU A 174 15.83 4.79 8.12
CA GLU A 174 16.37 3.54 8.68
C GLU A 174 15.33 2.83 9.55
N PHE A 175 14.56 3.58 10.35
CA PHE A 175 13.51 2.99 11.18
C PHE A 175 12.36 2.44 10.33
N TYR A 176 11.93 3.19 9.31
CA TYR A 176 10.93 2.70 8.36
C TYR A 176 11.38 1.43 7.64
N ASN A 177 12.64 1.40 7.18
CA ASN A 177 13.22 0.24 6.54
C ASN A 177 13.29 -0.96 7.49
N ALA A 178 13.62 -0.73 8.76
CA ALA A 178 13.60 -1.77 9.79
C ALA A 178 12.18 -2.34 10.02
N LEU A 179 11.15 -1.49 9.97
CA LEU A 179 9.75 -1.95 10.01
C LEU A 179 9.40 -2.82 8.81
N LEU A 180 9.78 -2.46 7.60
CA LEU A 180 9.53 -3.30 6.40
C LEU A 180 10.20 -4.67 6.50
N ARG A 181 11.38 -4.75 7.12
CA ARG A 181 12.10 -6.01 7.32
C ARG A 181 11.35 -7.01 8.20
N ILE A 182 10.39 -6.57 9.02
CA ILE A 182 9.49 -7.48 9.77
C ILE A 182 8.81 -8.48 8.83
N TRP A 183 8.45 -8.06 7.63
CA TRP A 183 7.77 -8.91 6.64
C TRP A 183 8.67 -9.37 5.51
N LEU A 184 9.68 -8.59 5.13
CA LEU A 184 10.48 -8.84 3.94
C LEU A 184 11.90 -9.35 4.25
N GLY A 185 12.32 -9.28 5.52
CA GLY A 185 13.67 -9.60 5.95
C GLY A 185 14.00 -11.11 5.93
N PRO A 186 15.23 -11.46 6.34
CA PRO A 186 15.68 -12.86 6.41
C PRO A 186 14.87 -13.71 7.40
N VAL A 187 14.39 -13.11 8.50
CA VAL A 187 13.55 -13.78 9.52
C VAL A 187 12.16 -13.11 9.52
N PRO A 188 11.34 -13.33 8.49
CA PRO A 188 10.07 -12.62 8.34
C PRO A 188 9.03 -13.14 9.33
N ALA A 189 8.02 -12.31 9.61
CA ALA A 189 6.88 -12.69 10.45
C ALA A 189 6.15 -13.96 9.93
N ASP A 190 6.20 -14.20 8.61
CA ASP A 190 5.68 -15.40 7.93
C ASP A 190 6.33 -15.50 6.54
N TYR A 191 6.95 -16.64 6.22
CA TYR A 191 7.63 -16.84 4.93
C TYR A 191 6.66 -16.84 3.74
N LYS A 192 5.47 -17.42 3.88
CA LYS A 192 4.46 -17.43 2.81
C LYS A 192 3.95 -16.03 2.53
N LEU A 193 3.73 -15.25 3.60
CA LEU A 193 3.36 -13.86 3.46
C LEU A 193 4.46 -13.04 2.78
N LYS A 194 5.73 -13.26 3.12
CA LYS A 194 6.86 -12.60 2.44
C LYS A 194 6.82 -12.85 0.94
N GLU A 195 6.68 -14.12 0.51
CA GLU A 195 6.61 -14.45 -0.91
C GLU A 195 5.41 -13.78 -1.60
N ALA A 196 4.25 -13.78 -0.94
CA ALA A 196 3.06 -13.12 -1.45
C ALA A 196 3.25 -11.60 -1.60
N LEU A 197 3.83 -10.91 -0.60
CA LEU A 197 4.10 -9.47 -0.65
C LEU A 197 5.10 -9.10 -1.74
N LEU A 198 6.06 -9.98 -2.04
CA LEU A 198 7.05 -9.81 -3.11
C LEU A 198 6.54 -10.27 -4.48
N GLY A 199 5.24 -10.63 -4.58
CA GLY A 199 4.64 -11.05 -5.85
C GLY A 199 5.19 -12.38 -6.38
N ARG A 200 5.71 -13.25 -5.51
CA ARG A 200 6.35 -14.55 -5.85
C ARG A 200 5.51 -15.76 -5.48
N SER A 201 4.33 -15.56 -4.88
CA SER A 201 3.40 -16.67 -4.62
C SER A 201 2.66 -17.04 -5.91
N ASN A 202 2.75 -18.31 -6.29
CA ASN A 202 1.88 -18.93 -7.29
C ASN A 202 0.50 -19.24 -6.69
#